data_093cbff5cc752ff821c1e684d4444ca7
#
_entry.id   093cbff5cc752ff821c1e684d4444ca7
#
_cell.length_a   1.000
_cell.length_b   1.000
_cell.length_c   1.000
_cell.angle_alpha   90.00
_cell.angle_beta   90.00
_cell.angle_gamma   90.00
#
_symmetry.space_group_name_H-M   'P 1'
#
loop_
_entity.id
_entity.type
_entity.pdbx_description
1 polymer ?
#
loop_
_entity_poly.entity_id
_entity_poly.type
_entity_poly.pdbx_seq_one_letter_code
_entity_poly.pdbx_strand_id
1 'polypeptide(L)'
;MNKLYVDSFVEKKIKRGIQLLDGRDFHQLDFDNQLVAVYNHSHQFLGTAYLSQQNKGIGWFLGSRKIELTESYFVDLFTKAKKQRQNFENSDLTTAYRLFNQDGDNFGGVTIDRYADFVVFSWYNTFIYQYRDVIINAFQKVYPAIKGGYEKIRFKGLDYESAHIYGQEAPASFTILENGVKYSVFMNDGLMTGIFLDQHDVRDTLINELGLGKRVLNMFSYTAAFSVAAAMGGAIETTSVDLAKRSRELSQAHFEANGLDLSNHHFVVMDVFEYFKYAKRKQLTFDLIVID
;
A
#
# COMPACT_ATOMS: atom_id res chain seq x y z
N MET A 1 22.49 21.35 9.32
CA MET A 1 22.20 19.90 9.23
C MET A 1 23.16 19.18 10.17
N ASN A 2 22.63 18.41 11.11
CA ASN A 2 23.44 17.62 12.04
C ASN A 2 24.19 16.50 11.30
N LYS A 3 25.27 15.99 11.91
CA LYS A 3 26.10 14.94 11.30
C LYS A 3 25.78 13.58 11.91
N LEU A 4 25.56 12.58 11.07
CA LEU A 4 25.46 11.16 11.44
C LEU A 4 26.72 10.45 10.95
N TYR A 5 27.47 9.86 11.87
CA TYR A 5 28.63 9.03 11.52
C TYR A 5 28.19 7.55 11.49
N VAL A 6 28.52 6.86 10.41
CA VAL A 6 28.20 5.45 10.21
C VAL A 6 29.48 4.61 10.13
N ASP A 7 29.36 3.36 10.59
CA ASP A 7 30.45 2.40 10.48
C ASP A 7 30.60 1.83 9.06
N SER A 8 31.62 1.00 8.87
CA SER A 8 31.91 0.39 7.57
C SER A 8 30.82 -0.59 7.11
N PHE A 9 30.03 -1.14 8.02
CA PHE A 9 28.94 -2.06 7.70
C PHE A 9 27.75 -1.29 7.13
N VAL A 10 27.32 -0.21 7.79
CA VAL A 10 26.25 0.67 7.30
C VAL A 10 26.68 1.38 6.01
N GLU A 11 27.94 1.84 5.91
CA GLU A 11 28.47 2.42 4.67
C GLU A 11 28.35 1.45 3.49
N LYS A 12 28.66 0.16 3.68
CA LYS A 12 28.50 -0.86 2.64
C LYS A 12 27.03 -1.07 2.25
N LYS A 13 26.10 -1.04 3.20
CA LYS A 13 24.66 -1.11 2.92
C LYS A 13 24.22 0.07 2.04
N ILE A 14 24.59 1.29 2.41
CA ILE A 14 24.29 2.52 1.65
C ILE A 14 24.85 2.43 0.22
N LYS A 15 26.10 2.02 0.06
CA LYS A 15 26.73 1.86 -1.25
C LYS A 15 26.09 0.79 -2.14
N ARG A 16 25.39 -0.18 -1.53
CA ARG A 16 24.58 -1.20 -2.23
C ARG A 16 23.14 -0.75 -2.54
N GLY A 17 22.79 0.50 -2.23
CA GLY A 17 21.48 1.07 -2.49
C GLY A 17 20.44 0.80 -1.41
N ILE A 18 20.82 0.24 -0.25
CA ILE A 18 19.89 0.05 0.88
C ILE A 18 19.67 1.43 1.52
N GLN A 19 18.45 1.91 1.46
CA GLN A 19 18.06 3.23 1.96
C GLN A 19 17.67 3.20 3.43
N LEU A 20 17.04 2.12 3.90
CA LEU A 20 16.59 1.98 5.28
C LEU A 20 17.79 1.95 6.23
N LEU A 21 17.79 2.85 7.19
CA LEU A 21 18.70 2.82 8.34
C LEU A 21 18.05 1.96 9.43
N ASP A 22 18.53 0.73 9.58
CA ASP A 22 17.97 -0.24 10.55
C ASP A 22 18.49 0.09 11.95
N GLY A 23 17.60 0.19 12.94
CA GLY A 23 17.97 0.52 14.33
C GLY A 23 18.95 -0.48 14.96
N ARG A 24 19.01 -1.71 14.47
CA ARG A 24 19.96 -2.73 14.94
C ARG A 24 21.41 -2.45 14.54
N ASP A 25 21.61 -1.62 13.52
CA ASP A 25 22.94 -1.26 13.02
C ASP A 25 23.56 -0.11 13.82
N PHE A 26 22.84 0.46 14.79
CA PHE A 26 23.28 1.63 15.55
C PHE A 26 23.24 1.36 17.05
N HIS A 27 24.34 1.63 17.74
CA HIS A 27 24.42 1.58 19.20
C HIS A 27 24.01 2.94 19.75
N GLN A 28 22.87 3.04 20.43
CA GLN A 28 22.35 4.26 21.08
C GLN A 28 22.39 5.50 20.19
N LEU A 29 21.40 5.68 19.35
CA LEU A 29 21.12 6.96 18.70
C LEU A 29 20.07 7.69 19.56
N ASP A 30 20.51 8.75 20.20
CA ASP A 30 19.62 9.79 20.71
C ASP A 30 19.36 10.73 19.53
N PHE A 31 18.16 10.65 18.96
CA PHE A 31 17.83 11.45 17.78
C PHE A 31 16.39 11.98 17.83
N ASP A 32 16.26 13.24 17.44
CA ASP A 32 14.99 13.85 17.10
C ASP A 32 14.71 13.66 15.60
N ASN A 33 13.46 13.83 15.20
CA ASN A 33 13.03 13.84 13.80
C ASN A 33 13.74 14.96 13.04
N GLN A 34 14.72 14.64 12.17
CA GLN A 34 15.54 15.63 11.51
C GLN A 34 16.25 15.13 10.24
N LEU A 35 16.64 16.08 9.38
CA LEU A 35 17.61 15.82 8.31
C LEU A 35 19.04 15.80 8.87
N VAL A 36 19.84 14.84 8.40
CA VAL A 36 21.25 14.67 8.79
C VAL A 36 22.16 14.52 7.57
N ALA A 37 23.37 15.01 7.70
CA ALA A 37 24.47 14.74 6.77
C ALA A 37 25.20 13.48 7.23
N VAL A 38 25.28 12.47 6.36
CA VAL A 38 25.87 11.17 6.66
C VAL A 38 27.36 11.18 6.31
N TYR A 39 28.17 10.75 7.24
CA TYR A 39 29.63 10.63 7.10
C TYR A 39 30.11 9.23 7.52
N ASN A 40 31.17 8.73 6.88
CA ASN A 40 31.85 7.54 7.39
C ASN A 40 32.85 7.92 8.53
N HIS A 41 33.48 6.93 9.12
CA HIS A 41 34.48 7.15 10.19
C HIS A 41 35.70 7.94 9.74
N SER A 42 36.00 7.97 8.45
CA SER A 42 37.08 8.81 7.88
C SER A 42 36.64 10.24 7.59
N HIS A 43 35.47 10.65 8.11
CA HIS A 43 34.88 11.98 7.91
C HIS A 43 34.58 12.33 6.44
N GLN A 44 34.47 11.33 5.57
CA GLN A 44 34.03 11.54 4.19
C GLN A 44 32.51 11.64 4.15
N PHE A 45 31.99 12.63 3.45
CA PHE A 45 30.57 12.81 3.23
C PHE A 45 30.02 11.71 2.32
N LEU A 46 29.01 10.98 2.79
CA LEU A 46 28.35 9.92 2.04
C LEU A 46 27.05 10.40 1.39
N GLY A 47 26.36 11.36 2.01
CA GLY A 47 25.09 11.86 1.49
C GLY A 47 24.18 12.44 2.56
N THR A 48 22.89 12.50 2.25
CA THR A 48 21.84 13.02 3.12
C THR A 48 20.89 11.89 3.54
N ALA A 49 20.50 11.89 4.81
CA ALA A 49 19.44 11.03 5.34
C ALA A 49 18.45 11.86 6.18
N TYR A 50 17.30 11.30 6.48
CA TYR A 50 16.50 11.78 7.59
C TYR A 50 16.42 10.69 8.68
N LEU A 51 16.21 11.12 9.91
CA LEU A 51 16.00 10.26 11.06
C LEU A 51 14.54 10.39 11.52
N SER A 52 13.85 9.28 11.65
CA SER A 52 12.53 9.16 12.25
C SER A 52 12.20 7.68 12.46
N GLN A 53 11.60 7.36 13.58
CA GLN A 53 11.25 5.98 13.94
C GLN A 53 10.09 5.46 13.08
N GLN A 54 10.30 4.30 12.45
CA GLN A 54 9.26 3.56 11.74
C GLN A 54 9.57 2.06 11.77
N ASN A 55 8.82 1.27 12.52
CA ASN A 55 9.07 -0.18 12.71
C ASN A 55 10.52 -0.45 13.15
N LYS A 56 11.30 -1.15 12.31
CA LYS A 56 12.73 -1.44 12.55
C LYS A 56 13.65 -0.29 12.11
N GLY A 57 13.12 0.61 11.29
CA GLY A 57 13.88 1.74 10.74
C GLY A 57 13.98 2.89 11.73
N ILE A 58 15.12 3.53 11.73
CA ILE A 58 15.38 4.79 12.46
C ILE A 58 15.53 5.96 11.51
N GLY A 59 15.41 5.74 10.20
CA GLY A 59 15.52 6.77 9.17
C GLY A 59 15.77 6.19 7.78
N TRP A 60 15.97 7.06 6.82
CA TRP A 60 16.23 6.71 5.43
C TRP A 60 17.34 7.55 4.83
N PHE A 61 18.26 6.90 4.12
CA PHE A 61 19.25 7.53 3.28
C PHE A 61 18.60 8.00 1.98
N LEU A 62 18.64 9.30 1.69
CA LEU A 62 17.95 9.93 0.56
C LEU A 62 18.80 9.99 -0.71
N GLY A 63 20.13 9.94 -0.57
CA GLY A 63 21.04 10.00 -1.71
C GLY A 63 22.42 10.54 -1.36
N SER A 64 23.37 10.37 -2.28
CA SER A 64 24.79 10.69 -2.10
C SER A 64 25.13 12.19 -2.21
N ARG A 65 24.15 13.05 -2.40
CA ARG A 65 24.32 14.51 -2.48
C ARG A 65 23.66 15.22 -1.30
N LYS A 66 23.96 16.50 -1.12
CA LYS A 66 23.19 17.34 -0.21
C LYS A 66 21.77 17.50 -0.76
N ILE A 67 20.77 17.12 0.03
CA ILE A 67 19.35 17.17 -0.32
C ILE A 67 18.64 18.11 0.66
N GLU A 68 17.77 18.95 0.11
CA GLU A 68 16.82 19.78 0.83
C GLU A 68 15.42 19.34 0.41
N LEU A 69 14.52 19.12 1.36
CA LEU A 69 13.16 18.65 1.11
C LEU A 69 12.26 19.83 0.70
N THR A 70 12.49 20.33 -0.51
CA THR A 70 11.72 21.41 -1.13
C THR A 70 10.58 20.85 -1.97
N GLU A 71 9.64 21.68 -2.33
CA GLU A 71 8.55 21.31 -3.23
C GLU A 71 9.09 20.81 -4.59
N SER A 72 10.11 21.47 -5.16
CA SER A 72 10.73 21.02 -6.41
C SER A 72 11.36 19.64 -6.31
N TYR A 73 11.95 19.30 -5.16
CA TYR A 73 12.48 17.95 -4.91
C TYR A 73 11.38 16.89 -5.01
N PHE A 74 10.22 17.14 -4.40
CA PHE A 74 9.07 16.21 -4.47
C PHE A 74 8.42 16.19 -5.85
N VAL A 75 8.34 17.31 -6.57
CA VAL A 75 7.88 17.35 -7.96
C VAL A 75 8.74 16.44 -8.84
N ASP A 76 10.05 16.48 -8.68
CA ASP A 76 10.97 15.61 -9.43
C ASP A 76 10.76 14.12 -9.09
N LEU A 77 10.56 13.80 -7.81
CA LEU A 77 10.28 12.41 -7.37
C LEU A 77 8.96 11.90 -7.98
N PHE A 78 7.89 12.67 -7.85
CA PHE A 78 6.57 12.27 -8.38
C PHE A 78 6.54 12.20 -9.90
N THR A 79 7.27 13.08 -10.59
CA THR A 79 7.41 13.03 -12.05
C THR A 79 8.08 11.73 -12.50
N LYS A 80 9.14 11.30 -11.80
CA LYS A 80 9.81 10.02 -12.07
C LYS A 80 8.89 8.84 -11.79
N ALA A 81 8.21 8.84 -10.63
CA ALA A 81 7.26 7.79 -10.27
C ALA A 81 6.12 7.67 -11.29
N LYS A 82 5.57 8.79 -11.75
CA LYS A 82 4.54 8.84 -12.81
C LYS A 82 5.03 8.20 -14.10
N LYS A 83 6.25 8.54 -14.53
CA LYS A 83 6.83 7.96 -15.74
C LYS A 83 6.96 6.43 -15.66
N GLN A 84 7.31 5.89 -14.50
CA GLN A 84 7.42 4.44 -14.30
C GLN A 84 6.06 3.73 -14.37
N ARG A 85 4.95 4.44 -14.14
CA ARG A 85 3.58 3.91 -14.10
C ARG A 85 2.72 4.29 -15.30
N GLN A 86 3.34 4.67 -16.43
CA GLN A 86 2.61 5.06 -17.65
C GLN A 86 1.64 3.97 -18.15
N ASN A 87 1.96 2.70 -17.95
CA ASN A 87 1.08 1.59 -18.33
C ASN A 87 -0.25 1.63 -17.56
N PHE A 88 -0.20 1.97 -16.26
CA PHE A 88 -1.42 2.14 -15.46
C PHE A 88 -2.16 3.45 -15.78
N GLU A 89 -1.42 4.54 -15.99
CA GLU A 89 -2.01 5.85 -16.36
C GLU A 89 -2.85 5.76 -17.65
N ASN A 90 -2.44 4.92 -18.59
CA ASN A 90 -3.07 4.76 -19.90
C ASN A 90 -4.00 3.53 -19.96
N SER A 91 -4.27 2.86 -18.85
CA SER A 91 -5.11 1.66 -18.82
C SER A 91 -6.57 2.01 -18.60
N ASP A 92 -7.44 1.50 -19.46
CA ASP A 92 -8.89 1.52 -19.26
C ASP A 92 -9.37 0.39 -18.34
N LEU A 93 -8.51 -0.59 -18.04
CA LEU A 93 -8.83 -1.75 -17.23
C LEU A 93 -8.42 -1.61 -15.76
N THR A 94 -7.58 -0.62 -15.43
CA THR A 94 -7.08 -0.43 -14.07
C THR A 94 -7.10 1.05 -13.70
N THR A 95 -7.95 1.41 -12.74
CA THR A 95 -8.12 2.79 -12.25
C THR A 95 -7.63 2.97 -10.81
N ALA A 96 -7.13 1.89 -10.19
CA ALA A 96 -6.57 1.94 -8.84
C ALA A 96 -5.22 1.22 -8.79
N TYR A 97 -4.19 1.92 -8.32
CA TYR A 97 -2.82 1.42 -8.22
C TYR A 97 -1.96 2.36 -7.38
N ARG A 98 -0.79 1.86 -6.93
CA ARG A 98 0.16 2.66 -6.16
C ARG A 98 0.91 3.65 -7.04
N LEU A 99 0.66 4.95 -6.84
CA LEU A 99 1.34 6.04 -7.54
C LEU A 99 2.75 6.28 -7.02
N PHE A 100 2.98 6.11 -5.71
CA PHE A 100 4.27 6.32 -5.07
C PHE A 100 4.51 5.28 -3.97
N ASN A 101 5.65 4.59 -4.02
CA ASN A 101 5.94 3.42 -3.21
C ASN A 101 7.24 3.58 -2.38
N GLN A 102 7.27 4.54 -1.47
CA GLN A 102 8.39 4.67 -0.52
C GLN A 102 9.79 4.43 -1.15
N ASP A 103 10.54 3.48 -0.59
CA ASP A 103 11.90 3.12 -1.02
C ASP A 103 11.94 2.71 -2.50
N GLY A 104 10.89 2.08 -3.01
CA GLY A 104 10.78 1.72 -4.43
C GLY A 104 10.83 2.93 -5.36
N ASP A 105 10.43 4.11 -4.87
CA ASP A 105 10.53 5.39 -5.56
C ASP A 105 11.58 6.32 -4.93
N ASN A 106 12.53 5.76 -4.20
CA ASN A 106 13.69 6.44 -3.60
C ASN A 106 13.38 7.46 -2.50
N PHE A 107 12.25 7.30 -1.79
CA PHE A 107 11.91 8.16 -0.66
C PHE A 107 10.99 7.45 0.33
N GLY A 108 11.53 6.96 1.44
CA GLY A 108 10.76 6.26 2.47
C GLY A 108 9.84 7.17 3.28
N GLY A 109 8.83 6.58 3.94
CA GLY A 109 7.96 7.24 4.92
C GLY A 109 6.60 7.68 4.42
N VAL A 110 6.31 7.60 3.13
CA VAL A 110 5.00 7.88 2.54
C VAL A 110 4.70 6.96 1.37
N THR A 111 3.48 6.45 1.28
CA THR A 111 2.92 5.87 0.05
C THR A 111 1.76 6.72 -0.46
N ILE A 112 1.52 6.70 -1.77
CA ILE A 112 0.38 7.36 -2.39
C ILE A 112 -0.32 6.36 -3.29
N ASP A 113 -1.58 6.06 -2.98
CA ASP A 113 -2.41 5.12 -3.72
C ASP A 113 -3.52 5.87 -4.45
N ARG A 114 -3.75 5.56 -5.72
CA ARG A 114 -4.85 6.09 -6.53
C ARG A 114 -6.06 5.16 -6.46
N TYR A 115 -7.24 5.77 -6.37
CA TYR A 115 -8.54 5.12 -6.47
C TYR A 115 -9.43 5.97 -7.39
N ALA A 116 -9.41 5.67 -8.68
CA ALA A 116 -10.06 6.44 -9.74
C ALA A 116 -9.65 7.92 -9.73
N ASP A 117 -10.54 8.82 -9.32
CA ASP A 117 -10.31 10.28 -9.26
C ASP A 117 -9.75 10.74 -7.91
N PHE A 118 -9.54 9.83 -6.96
CA PHE A 118 -9.10 10.13 -5.60
C PHE A 118 -7.76 9.49 -5.27
N VAL A 119 -7.07 10.06 -4.29
CA VAL A 119 -5.81 9.49 -3.78
C VAL A 119 -5.80 9.40 -2.27
N VAL A 120 -5.01 8.46 -1.77
CA VAL A 120 -4.75 8.25 -0.34
C VAL A 120 -3.26 8.36 -0.09
N PHE A 121 -2.86 9.30 0.76
CA PHE A 121 -1.52 9.42 1.30
C PHE A 121 -1.46 8.61 2.60
N SER A 122 -0.56 7.63 2.68
CA SER A 122 -0.29 6.92 3.94
C SER A 122 1.04 7.39 4.52
N TRP A 123 0.98 7.98 5.70
CA TRP A 123 2.12 8.55 6.41
C TRP A 123 2.63 7.56 7.45
N TYR A 124 3.91 7.21 7.40
CA TYR A 124 4.46 6.15 8.24
C TYR A 124 5.34 6.65 9.38
N ASN A 125 5.74 7.92 9.38
CA ASN A 125 6.51 8.52 10.47
C ASN A 125 6.27 10.02 10.61
N THR A 126 6.59 10.55 11.78
CA THR A 126 6.34 11.96 12.15
C THR A 126 7.19 12.95 11.39
N PHE A 127 8.44 12.60 11.00
CA PHE A 127 9.30 13.51 10.27
C PHE A 127 8.73 13.83 8.88
N ILE A 128 8.34 12.81 8.12
CA ILE A 128 7.76 13.00 6.79
C ILE A 128 6.41 13.71 6.89
N TYR A 129 5.61 13.42 7.92
CA TYR A 129 4.36 14.10 8.15
C TYR A 129 4.51 15.62 8.36
N GLN A 130 5.63 16.10 8.92
CA GLN A 130 5.91 17.54 9.01
C GLN A 130 6.02 18.23 7.65
N TYR A 131 6.36 17.48 6.60
CA TYR A 131 6.44 17.95 5.22
C TYR A 131 5.16 17.72 4.40
N ARG A 132 4.06 17.27 5.06
CA ARG A 132 2.84 16.84 4.34
C ARG A 132 2.33 17.92 3.38
N ASP A 133 2.28 19.17 3.77
CA ASP A 133 1.74 20.25 2.93
C ASP A 133 2.62 20.49 1.68
N VAL A 134 3.94 20.44 1.84
CA VAL A 134 4.90 20.54 0.74
C VAL A 134 4.76 19.34 -0.21
N ILE A 135 4.59 18.14 0.34
CA ILE A 135 4.41 16.89 -0.42
C ILE A 135 3.08 16.93 -1.19
N ILE A 136 1.98 17.32 -0.54
CA ILE A 136 0.66 17.43 -1.17
C ILE A 136 0.67 18.47 -2.29
N ASN A 137 1.25 19.66 -2.07
CA ASN A 137 1.35 20.70 -3.08
C ASN A 137 2.17 20.24 -4.30
N ALA A 138 3.30 19.57 -4.07
CA ALA A 138 4.11 18.99 -5.14
C ALA A 138 3.35 17.91 -5.92
N PHE A 139 2.61 17.06 -5.21
CA PHE A 139 1.78 16.02 -5.82
C PHE A 139 0.71 16.61 -6.73
N GLN A 140 -0.05 17.60 -6.27
CA GLN A 140 -1.10 18.24 -7.04
C GLN A 140 -0.57 18.89 -8.33
N LYS A 141 0.68 19.39 -8.34
CA LYS A 141 1.32 19.92 -9.56
C LYS A 141 1.58 18.85 -10.61
N VAL A 142 1.92 17.62 -10.18
CA VAL A 142 2.22 16.49 -11.08
C VAL A 142 0.95 15.76 -11.52
N TYR A 143 -0.08 15.74 -10.67
CA TYR A 143 -1.34 15.03 -10.89
C TYR A 143 -2.57 15.97 -10.77
N PRO A 144 -2.67 17.02 -11.62
CA PRO A 144 -3.74 18.04 -11.52
C PRO A 144 -5.15 17.49 -11.81
N ALA A 145 -5.26 16.31 -12.42
CA ALA A 145 -6.54 15.67 -12.73
C ALA A 145 -7.18 14.95 -11.53
N ILE A 146 -6.43 14.74 -10.44
CA ILE A 146 -6.96 14.13 -9.21
C ILE A 146 -7.92 15.10 -8.54
N LYS A 147 -9.15 14.64 -8.28
CA LYS A 147 -10.23 15.50 -7.77
C LYS A 147 -10.17 15.72 -6.27
N GLY A 148 -9.67 14.73 -5.50
CA GLY A 148 -9.62 14.84 -4.04
C GLY A 148 -8.60 13.89 -3.41
N GLY A 149 -8.15 14.26 -2.21
CA GLY A 149 -7.14 13.52 -1.46
C GLY A 149 -7.55 13.23 -0.04
N TYR A 150 -7.10 12.10 0.43
CA TYR A 150 -7.27 11.58 1.78
C TYR A 150 -5.94 11.22 2.38
N GLU A 151 -5.87 11.17 3.71
CA GLU A 151 -4.69 10.67 4.41
C GLU A 151 -5.01 9.55 5.37
N LYS A 152 -4.02 8.68 5.58
CA LYS A 152 -4.03 7.59 6.57
C LYS A 152 -2.79 7.73 7.44
N ILE A 153 -2.99 7.77 8.75
CA ILE A 153 -1.92 7.92 9.73
C ILE A 153 -1.47 6.53 10.19
N ARG A 154 -0.25 6.15 9.82
CA ARG A 154 0.36 4.84 10.13
C ARG A 154 1.39 4.92 11.27
N PHE A 155 1.43 6.01 12.02
CA PHE A 155 2.27 6.22 13.19
C PHE A 155 1.44 6.70 14.38
N LYS A 156 1.99 6.66 15.59
CA LYS A 156 1.30 7.05 16.83
C LYS A 156 1.47 8.54 17.10
N GLY A 157 0.51 9.14 17.79
CA GLY A 157 0.59 10.51 18.32
C GLY A 157 -0.39 11.51 17.73
N LEU A 158 -1.30 11.07 16.82
CA LEU A 158 -2.46 11.86 16.39
C LEU A 158 -3.76 11.21 16.87
N ASP A 159 -4.80 12.04 17.06
CA ASP A 159 -6.09 11.61 17.58
C ASP A 159 -7.03 11.05 16.52
N TYR A 160 -6.57 10.93 15.28
CA TYR A 160 -7.31 10.38 14.14
C TYR A 160 -6.44 9.46 13.28
N GLU A 161 -7.09 8.56 12.56
CA GLU A 161 -6.42 7.61 11.66
C GLU A 161 -6.62 7.93 10.18
N SER A 162 -7.67 8.68 9.83
CA SER A 162 -8.03 9.00 8.44
C SER A 162 -8.72 10.36 8.37
N ALA A 163 -8.44 11.12 7.31
CA ALA A 163 -9.10 12.40 7.05
C ALA A 163 -9.14 12.71 5.55
N HIS A 164 -10.16 13.47 5.12
CA HIS A 164 -10.13 14.19 3.83
C HIS A 164 -9.23 15.40 3.98
N ILE A 165 -8.36 15.67 3.01
CA ILE A 165 -7.33 16.70 3.12
C ILE A 165 -7.39 17.78 2.05
N TYR A 166 -7.92 17.48 0.85
CA TYR A 166 -8.14 18.49 -0.18
C TYR A 166 -9.13 18.05 -1.25
N GLY A 167 -9.67 19.04 -1.99
CA GLY A 167 -10.50 18.83 -3.17
C GLY A 167 -11.91 18.33 -2.86
N GLN A 168 -12.46 17.53 -3.74
CA GLN A 168 -13.80 16.95 -3.59
C GLN A 168 -13.77 15.77 -2.60
N GLU A 169 -14.82 15.62 -1.81
CA GLU A 169 -15.04 14.40 -1.04
C GLU A 169 -15.54 13.27 -1.97
N ALA A 170 -14.99 12.09 -1.77
CA ALA A 170 -15.46 10.89 -2.44
C ALA A 170 -16.84 10.47 -1.91
N PRO A 171 -17.66 9.79 -2.74
CA PRO A 171 -18.83 9.09 -2.23
C PRO A 171 -18.48 8.13 -1.10
N ALA A 172 -19.43 7.82 -0.22
CA ALA A 172 -19.21 6.90 0.90
C ALA A 172 -18.64 5.54 0.44
N SER A 173 -19.07 5.10 -0.75
CA SER A 173 -18.48 3.97 -1.49
C SER A 173 -18.56 4.27 -2.98
N PHE A 174 -17.55 3.83 -3.74
CA PHE A 174 -17.53 3.94 -5.21
C PHE A 174 -16.73 2.78 -5.80
N THR A 175 -16.88 2.59 -7.11
CA THR A 175 -16.25 1.48 -7.82
C THR A 175 -14.94 1.91 -8.48
N ILE A 176 -13.91 1.08 -8.32
CA ILE A 176 -12.67 1.12 -9.10
C ILE A 176 -12.56 -0.10 -9.99
N LEU A 177 -11.68 -0.04 -10.97
CA LEU A 177 -11.29 -1.17 -11.80
C LEU A 177 -9.86 -1.60 -11.47
N GLU A 178 -9.66 -2.92 -11.43
CA GLU A 178 -8.34 -3.54 -11.43
C GLU A 178 -8.40 -4.79 -12.33
N ASN A 179 -7.59 -4.80 -13.40
CA ASN A 179 -7.58 -5.88 -14.41
C ASN A 179 -8.97 -6.13 -15.02
N GLY A 180 -9.78 -5.08 -15.20
CA GLY A 180 -11.16 -5.15 -15.70
C GLY A 180 -12.21 -5.60 -14.67
N VAL A 181 -11.80 -5.99 -13.48
CA VAL A 181 -12.70 -6.39 -12.38
C VAL A 181 -13.07 -5.18 -11.53
N LYS A 182 -14.34 -5.08 -11.16
CA LYS A 182 -14.88 -4.02 -10.33
C LYS A 182 -14.74 -4.33 -8.85
N TYR A 183 -14.25 -3.36 -8.09
CA TYR A 183 -14.17 -3.44 -6.62
C TYR A 183 -14.78 -2.18 -6.00
N SER A 184 -15.58 -2.36 -4.97
CA SER A 184 -16.10 -1.28 -4.14
C SER A 184 -15.04 -0.83 -3.14
N VAL A 185 -14.78 0.48 -3.09
CA VAL A 185 -13.79 1.09 -2.20
C VAL A 185 -14.40 2.27 -1.44
N PHE A 186 -13.77 2.62 -0.33
CA PHE A 186 -14.17 3.73 0.54
C PHE A 186 -12.91 4.45 1.05
N MET A 187 -12.96 5.78 1.11
CA MET A 187 -11.75 6.57 1.41
C MET A 187 -11.60 6.90 2.89
N ASN A 188 -12.68 7.15 3.60
CA ASN A 188 -12.65 7.67 4.96
C ASN A 188 -13.25 6.70 5.99
N ASP A 189 -12.75 5.46 6.02
CA ASP A 189 -13.18 4.44 6.97
C ASP A 189 -11.94 3.82 7.65
N GLY A 190 -11.43 4.52 8.68
CA GLY A 190 -10.20 4.14 9.36
C GLY A 190 -9.02 3.98 8.41
N LEU A 191 -8.19 2.99 8.66
CA LEU A 191 -6.97 2.75 7.86
C LEU A 191 -7.20 1.96 6.56
N MET A 192 -8.39 1.40 6.36
CA MET A 192 -8.70 0.50 5.24
C MET A 192 -9.39 1.25 4.09
N THR A 193 -9.33 0.68 2.89
CA THR A 193 -9.92 1.25 1.67
C THR A 193 -10.79 0.27 0.89
N GLY A 194 -10.90 -0.98 1.34
CA GLY A 194 -11.69 -2.03 0.68
C GLY A 194 -10.88 -3.00 -0.17
N ILE A 195 -9.67 -2.66 -0.58
CA ILE A 195 -8.78 -3.55 -1.35
C ILE A 195 -7.31 -3.23 -1.04
N PHE A 196 -6.45 -4.26 -1.07
CA PHE A 196 -4.99 -4.12 -1.01
C PHE A 196 -4.42 -4.13 -2.42
N LEU A 197 -3.88 -2.99 -2.88
CA LEU A 197 -3.43 -2.80 -4.27
C LEU A 197 -2.10 -3.51 -4.58
N ASP A 198 -1.31 -3.88 -3.58
CA ASP A 198 -0.05 -4.60 -3.73
C ASP A 198 -0.21 -6.05 -4.20
N GLN A 199 -1.43 -6.61 -4.08
CA GLN A 199 -1.77 -7.95 -4.56
C GLN A 199 -2.32 -7.98 -6.00
N HIS A 200 -2.16 -6.91 -6.75
CA HIS A 200 -2.65 -6.75 -8.12
C HIS A 200 -2.26 -7.91 -9.06
N ASP A 201 -0.97 -8.26 -9.10
CA ASP A 201 -0.45 -9.29 -10.00
C ASP A 201 -0.95 -10.70 -9.62
N VAL A 202 -1.14 -10.95 -8.31
CA VAL A 202 -1.70 -12.24 -7.85
C VAL A 202 -3.15 -12.37 -8.28
N ARG A 203 -3.94 -11.29 -8.21
CA ARG A 203 -5.32 -11.30 -8.70
C ARG A 203 -5.38 -11.44 -10.22
N ASP A 204 -4.46 -10.81 -10.95
CA ASP A 204 -4.33 -11.00 -12.40
C ASP A 204 -4.08 -12.47 -12.76
N THR A 205 -3.18 -13.13 -12.04
CA THR A 205 -2.90 -14.57 -12.20
C THR A 205 -4.14 -15.44 -11.94
N LEU A 206 -4.96 -15.07 -10.95
CA LEU A 206 -6.23 -15.79 -10.69
C LEU A 206 -7.24 -15.62 -11.83
N ILE A 207 -7.29 -14.44 -12.44
CA ILE A 207 -8.19 -14.16 -13.57
C ILE A 207 -7.73 -14.94 -14.82
N ASN A 208 -6.45 -14.87 -15.16
CA ASN A 208 -5.98 -15.28 -16.47
C ASN A 208 -5.42 -16.71 -16.54
N GLU A 209 -5.03 -17.29 -15.39
CA GLU A 209 -4.29 -18.56 -15.38
C GLU A 209 -4.88 -19.61 -14.43
N LEU A 210 -5.18 -19.25 -13.17
CA LEU A 210 -5.42 -20.22 -12.11
C LEU A 210 -6.90 -20.44 -11.76
N GLY A 211 -7.79 -19.51 -12.13
CA GLY A 211 -9.21 -19.55 -11.68
C GLY A 211 -10.06 -20.57 -12.41
N LEU A 212 -9.84 -20.76 -13.70
CA LEU A 212 -10.74 -21.48 -14.59
C LEU A 212 -11.05 -22.93 -14.13
N GLY A 213 -12.31 -23.21 -13.89
CA GLY A 213 -12.81 -24.53 -13.49
C GLY A 213 -12.43 -24.96 -12.07
N LYS A 214 -11.89 -24.07 -11.24
CA LYS A 214 -11.40 -24.39 -9.90
C LYS A 214 -12.42 -24.12 -8.81
N ARG A 215 -12.31 -24.91 -7.74
CA ARG A 215 -12.90 -24.66 -6.43
C ARG A 215 -11.85 -23.98 -5.56
N VAL A 216 -12.08 -22.70 -5.23
CA VAL A 216 -11.09 -21.85 -4.59
C VAL A 216 -11.44 -21.57 -3.14
N LEU A 217 -10.51 -21.82 -2.23
CA LEU A 217 -10.59 -21.40 -0.83
C LEU A 217 -9.72 -20.16 -0.61
N ASN A 218 -10.33 -19.07 -0.19
CA ASN A 218 -9.66 -17.81 0.14
C ASN A 218 -9.73 -17.57 1.66
N MET A 219 -8.58 -17.62 2.31
CA MET A 219 -8.43 -17.50 3.76
C MET A 219 -7.93 -16.10 4.11
N PHE A 220 -8.38 -15.54 5.25
CA PHE A 220 -8.18 -14.14 5.64
C PHE A 220 -8.72 -13.19 4.55
N SER A 221 -9.91 -13.52 4.06
CA SER A 221 -10.40 -13.01 2.76
C SER A 221 -10.75 -11.53 2.73
N TYR A 222 -10.81 -10.86 3.88
CA TYR A 222 -11.19 -9.44 4.02
C TYR A 222 -12.47 -9.13 3.21
N THR A 223 -12.36 -8.45 2.07
CA THR A 223 -13.48 -8.14 1.15
C THR A 223 -13.63 -9.16 0.01
N ALA A 224 -12.98 -10.31 0.11
CA ALA A 224 -12.97 -11.39 -0.89
C ALA A 224 -12.44 -10.98 -2.28
N ALA A 225 -11.55 -9.99 -2.39
CA ALA A 225 -11.04 -9.53 -3.68
C ALA A 225 -10.37 -10.66 -4.50
N PHE A 226 -9.66 -11.60 -3.85
CA PHE A 226 -9.12 -12.78 -4.54
C PHE A 226 -10.21 -13.73 -5.04
N SER A 227 -11.29 -13.92 -4.27
CA SER A 227 -12.41 -14.77 -4.68
C SER A 227 -13.15 -14.19 -5.87
N VAL A 228 -13.35 -12.87 -5.89
CA VAL A 228 -13.93 -12.16 -7.04
C VAL A 228 -13.04 -12.33 -8.27
N ALA A 229 -11.74 -12.12 -8.13
CA ALA A 229 -10.78 -12.32 -9.23
C ALA A 229 -10.83 -13.76 -9.77
N ALA A 230 -10.83 -14.76 -8.89
CA ALA A 230 -10.94 -16.16 -9.28
C ALA A 230 -12.28 -16.47 -9.99
N ALA A 231 -13.42 -15.92 -9.48
CA ALA A 231 -14.72 -16.11 -10.10
C ALA A 231 -14.79 -15.45 -11.49
N MET A 232 -14.21 -14.25 -11.66
CA MET A 232 -14.07 -13.59 -12.96
C MET A 232 -13.18 -14.37 -13.92
N GLY A 233 -12.19 -15.11 -13.39
CA GLY A 233 -11.34 -16.06 -14.13
C GLY A 233 -11.99 -17.42 -14.40
N GLY A 234 -13.31 -17.60 -14.05
CA GLY A 234 -14.06 -18.81 -14.33
C GLY A 234 -13.98 -19.89 -13.25
N ALA A 235 -13.66 -19.54 -12.00
CA ALA A 235 -13.78 -20.46 -10.88
C ALA A 235 -15.24 -20.91 -10.72
N ILE A 236 -15.44 -22.21 -10.55
CA ILE A 236 -16.78 -22.80 -10.44
C ILE A 236 -17.39 -22.64 -9.05
N GLU A 237 -16.54 -22.47 -8.05
CA GLU A 237 -16.93 -22.28 -6.66
C GLU A 237 -15.86 -21.47 -5.93
N THR A 238 -16.22 -20.54 -5.07
CA THR A 238 -15.29 -19.88 -4.15
C THR A 238 -15.83 -19.93 -2.71
N THR A 239 -14.94 -20.13 -1.76
CA THR A 239 -15.22 -20.00 -0.34
C THR A 239 -14.29 -18.97 0.27
N SER A 240 -14.86 -17.87 0.76
CA SER A 240 -14.13 -16.78 1.42
C SER A 240 -14.33 -16.88 2.93
N VAL A 241 -13.23 -16.94 3.68
CA VAL A 241 -13.26 -17.08 5.14
C VAL A 241 -12.57 -15.90 5.78
N ASP A 242 -13.30 -15.18 6.65
CA ASP A 242 -12.78 -14.06 7.43
C ASP A 242 -13.46 -13.99 8.80
N LEU A 243 -12.77 -13.47 9.80
CA LEU A 243 -13.31 -13.34 11.15
C LEU A 243 -14.27 -12.14 11.29
N ALA A 244 -14.06 -11.08 10.51
CA ALA A 244 -14.82 -9.85 10.62
C ALA A 244 -16.23 -10.00 10.02
N LYS A 245 -17.27 -9.75 10.82
CA LYS A 245 -18.67 -9.84 10.36
C LYS A 245 -18.97 -8.95 9.14
N ARG A 246 -18.36 -7.75 9.14
CA ARG A 246 -18.51 -6.77 8.05
C ARG A 246 -17.94 -7.28 6.71
N SER A 247 -16.97 -8.20 6.73
CA SER A 247 -16.35 -8.75 5.52
C SER A 247 -17.37 -9.40 4.59
N ARG A 248 -18.41 -10.03 5.13
CA ARG A 248 -19.44 -10.72 4.36
C ARG A 248 -20.21 -9.76 3.43
N GLU A 249 -20.69 -8.64 3.96
CA GLU A 249 -21.47 -7.65 3.18
C GLU A 249 -20.59 -7.00 2.10
N LEU A 250 -19.35 -6.62 2.45
CA LEU A 250 -18.39 -6.05 1.51
C LEU A 250 -18.03 -7.04 0.40
N SER A 251 -17.86 -8.32 0.75
CA SER A 251 -17.59 -9.38 -0.22
C SER A 251 -18.76 -9.57 -1.22
N GLN A 252 -19.97 -9.64 -0.72
CA GLN A 252 -21.17 -9.76 -1.58
C GLN A 252 -21.29 -8.58 -2.54
N ALA A 253 -21.05 -7.35 -2.06
CA ALA A 253 -21.08 -6.16 -2.89
C ALA A 253 -20.07 -6.22 -4.06
N HIS A 254 -18.88 -6.81 -3.86
CA HIS A 254 -17.91 -7.01 -4.94
C HIS A 254 -18.40 -7.99 -6.01
N PHE A 255 -19.04 -9.11 -5.61
CA PHE A 255 -19.59 -10.07 -6.55
C PHE A 255 -20.75 -9.46 -7.35
N GLU A 256 -21.67 -8.77 -6.69
CA GLU A 256 -22.80 -8.08 -7.31
C GLU A 256 -22.35 -6.99 -8.30
N ALA A 257 -21.33 -6.22 -7.96
CA ALA A 257 -20.76 -5.20 -8.84
C ALA A 257 -20.23 -5.76 -10.18
N ASN A 258 -19.84 -7.05 -10.20
CA ASN A 258 -19.40 -7.78 -11.38
C ASN A 258 -20.48 -8.64 -12.04
N GLY A 259 -21.73 -8.62 -11.54
CA GLY A 259 -22.82 -9.42 -12.06
C GLY A 259 -22.66 -10.93 -11.82
N LEU A 260 -21.87 -11.32 -10.83
CA LEU A 260 -21.64 -12.72 -10.46
C LEU A 260 -22.81 -13.26 -9.63
N ASP A 261 -23.29 -14.47 -9.99
CA ASP A 261 -24.28 -15.19 -9.19
C ASP A 261 -23.66 -15.71 -7.89
N LEU A 262 -24.31 -15.46 -6.77
CA LEU A 262 -23.82 -15.84 -5.44
C LEU A 262 -24.06 -17.32 -5.08
N SER A 263 -24.80 -18.09 -5.90
CA SER A 263 -25.23 -19.45 -5.57
C SER A 263 -24.08 -20.42 -5.28
N ASN A 264 -22.95 -20.23 -5.95
CA ASN A 264 -21.72 -21.05 -5.80
C ASN A 264 -20.58 -20.33 -5.07
N HIS A 265 -20.88 -19.19 -4.44
CA HIS A 265 -19.86 -18.39 -3.76
C HIS A 265 -20.23 -18.20 -2.28
N HIS A 266 -19.39 -18.75 -1.41
CA HIS A 266 -19.66 -18.86 0.03
C HIS A 266 -18.87 -17.85 0.83
N PHE A 267 -19.52 -17.14 1.75
CA PHE A 267 -18.91 -16.15 2.63
C PHE A 267 -19.07 -16.59 4.08
N VAL A 268 -17.99 -17.05 4.68
CA VAL A 268 -17.96 -17.66 6.01
C VAL A 268 -17.31 -16.73 7.01
N VAL A 269 -18.08 -16.28 8.00
CA VAL A 269 -17.56 -15.50 9.13
C VAL A 269 -17.12 -16.48 10.23
N MET A 270 -15.82 -16.80 10.25
CA MET A 270 -15.23 -17.76 11.15
C MET A 270 -13.72 -17.51 11.28
N ASP A 271 -13.15 -17.90 12.42
CA ASP A 271 -11.69 -18.02 12.56
C ASP A 271 -11.13 -19.03 11.54
N VAL A 272 -10.05 -18.67 10.88
CA VAL A 272 -9.45 -19.46 9.79
C VAL A 272 -9.03 -20.87 10.26
N PHE A 273 -8.44 -20.97 11.46
CA PHE A 273 -8.00 -22.25 11.99
C PHE A 273 -9.19 -23.15 12.42
N GLU A 274 -10.27 -22.54 12.90
CA GLU A 274 -11.52 -23.25 13.16
C GLU A 274 -12.19 -23.70 11.85
N TYR A 275 -12.10 -22.89 10.79
CA TYR A 275 -12.58 -23.30 9.48
C TYR A 275 -11.82 -24.50 8.92
N PHE A 276 -10.51 -24.60 9.09
CA PHE A 276 -9.75 -25.79 8.69
C PHE A 276 -10.23 -27.06 9.42
N LYS A 277 -10.51 -26.96 10.71
CA LYS A 277 -11.07 -28.10 11.49
C LYS A 277 -12.46 -28.48 10.96
N TYR A 278 -13.29 -27.49 10.67
CA TYR A 278 -14.62 -27.68 10.08
C TYR A 278 -14.53 -28.35 8.71
N ALA A 279 -13.72 -27.82 7.79
CA ALA A 279 -13.52 -28.32 6.44
C ALA A 279 -13.04 -29.77 6.45
N LYS A 280 -12.05 -30.09 7.30
CA LYS A 280 -11.56 -31.46 7.50
C LYS A 280 -12.67 -32.42 7.97
N ARG A 281 -13.44 -32.02 8.98
CA ARG A 281 -14.57 -32.82 9.49
C ARG A 281 -15.65 -33.06 8.43
N LYS A 282 -15.88 -32.06 7.56
CA LYS A 282 -16.85 -32.10 6.46
C LYS A 282 -16.30 -32.70 5.19
N GLN A 283 -15.02 -33.09 5.18
CA GLN A 283 -14.32 -33.62 4.00
C GLN A 283 -14.40 -32.68 2.77
N LEU A 284 -14.39 -31.36 3.02
CA LEU A 284 -14.36 -30.38 1.95
C LEU A 284 -13.00 -30.41 1.26
N THR A 285 -13.01 -30.29 -0.07
CA THR A 285 -11.82 -30.28 -0.90
C THR A 285 -11.83 -29.04 -1.80
N PHE A 286 -10.64 -28.52 -2.05
CA PHE A 286 -10.42 -27.35 -2.90
C PHE A 286 -9.28 -27.62 -3.86
N ASP A 287 -9.35 -27.05 -5.07
CA ASP A 287 -8.30 -27.18 -6.08
C ASP A 287 -7.21 -26.14 -5.89
N LEU A 288 -7.56 -25.00 -5.28
CA LEU A 288 -6.67 -23.89 -5.02
C LEU A 288 -6.97 -23.29 -3.65
N ILE A 289 -5.92 -22.97 -2.90
CA ILE A 289 -6.02 -22.26 -1.61
C ILE A 289 -5.18 -20.97 -1.71
N VAL A 290 -5.83 -19.84 -1.44
CA VAL A 290 -5.17 -18.54 -1.31
C VAL A 290 -5.10 -18.20 0.17
N ILE A 291 -3.91 -17.84 0.64
CA ILE A 291 -3.64 -17.43 2.02
C ILE A 291 -2.85 -16.13 1.96
N ASP A 292 -3.42 -15.05 2.49
CA ASP A 292 -2.81 -13.72 2.53
C ASP A 292 -2.24 -13.39 3.91
#